data_ad516ea676b056773ab939cb830e7b17
#
_entry.id   ad516ea676b056773ab939cb830e7b17
#
_cell.length_a   1.000
_cell.length_b   1.000
_cell.length_c   1.000
_cell.angle_alpha   90.00
_cell.angle_beta   90.00
_cell.angle_gamma   90.00
#
_symmetry.space_group_name_H-M   'P 1'
#
loop_
_entity.id
_entity.type
_entity.pdbx_description
1 polymer ?
#
loop_
_entity_poly.entity_id
_entity_poly.type
_entity_poly.pdbx_seq_one_letter_code
_entity_poly.pdbx_strand_id
1 'polypeptide(L)'
;MANSNRTEIYIEGSKEAIDNFVERFEHCHDGAYPNQEENPHIADEFGADAELFIDKVGSKWIQIWDEGIYHSSDNKCEIYLDTASYPPSDMILEIYRQMSEIDDEIKVSGKYWDEAYNPIGVFEVYYGQIIEEEHYDLDEEEWQEMVDEENEDYDRNFWEEVVDPIFVHLQKKLDKVMKEI
;
A
#
# COMPACT_ATOMS: atom_id res chain seq x y z
N MET A 1 -8.44 -11.27 16.13
CA MET A 1 -8.55 -10.12 15.21
C MET A 1 -7.42 -10.29 14.20
N ALA A 2 -7.62 -9.97 12.93
CA ALA A 2 -6.48 -9.93 12.01
C ALA A 2 -5.69 -8.66 12.31
N ASN A 3 -4.36 -8.73 12.31
CA ASN A 3 -3.52 -7.55 12.44
C ASN A 3 -3.84 -6.58 11.30
N SER A 4 -3.74 -5.30 11.55
CA SER A 4 -3.85 -4.27 10.51
C SER A 4 -2.51 -4.15 9.80
N ASN A 5 -2.54 -4.06 8.48
CA ASN A 5 -1.39 -3.74 7.67
C ASN A 5 -1.61 -2.38 7.02
N ARG A 6 -0.66 -1.49 7.16
CA ARG A 6 -0.63 -0.19 6.48
C ARG A 6 0.11 -0.32 5.18
N THR A 7 -0.46 0.24 4.13
CA THR A 7 0.13 0.21 2.80
C THR A 7 0.08 1.61 2.19
N GLU A 8 1.21 2.06 1.69
CA GLU A 8 1.33 3.26 0.86
C GLU A 8 1.64 2.81 -0.56
N ILE A 9 0.82 3.22 -1.52
CA ILE A 9 1.00 2.92 -2.94
C ILE A 9 1.32 4.20 -3.67
N TYR A 10 2.36 4.17 -4.49
CA TYR A 10 2.81 5.27 -5.33
C TYR A 10 2.60 4.91 -6.79
N ILE A 11 1.91 5.77 -7.54
CA ILE A 11 1.64 5.60 -8.96
C ILE A 11 2.28 6.77 -9.70
N GLU A 12 3.17 6.47 -10.66
CA GLU A 12 3.81 7.45 -11.52
C GLU A 12 3.48 7.13 -12.98
N GLY A 13 3.11 8.15 -13.76
CA GLY A 13 2.78 7.98 -15.17
C GLY A 13 2.43 9.30 -15.84
N SER A 14 1.80 9.22 -17.01
CA SER A 14 1.30 10.39 -17.70
C SER A 14 0.22 11.09 -16.89
N LYS A 15 0.08 12.40 -17.09
CA LYS A 15 -0.98 13.18 -16.45
C LYS A 15 -2.38 12.59 -16.73
N GLU A 16 -2.60 12.12 -17.95
CA GLU A 16 -3.88 11.51 -18.35
C GLU A 16 -4.18 10.26 -17.52
N ALA A 17 -3.18 9.39 -17.31
CA ALA A 17 -3.33 8.20 -16.51
C ALA A 17 -3.61 8.54 -15.04
N ILE A 18 -2.87 9.49 -14.48
CA ILE A 18 -3.03 9.90 -13.08
C ILE A 18 -4.38 10.59 -12.85
N ASP A 19 -4.80 11.51 -13.73
CA ASP A 19 -6.11 12.16 -13.63
C ASP A 19 -7.24 11.13 -13.70
N ASN A 20 -7.15 10.16 -14.63
CA ASN A 20 -8.15 9.09 -14.75
C ASN A 20 -8.25 8.24 -13.49
N PHE A 21 -7.10 7.89 -12.91
CA PHE A 21 -7.08 7.11 -11.68
C PHE A 21 -7.72 7.88 -10.52
N VAL A 22 -7.28 9.11 -10.27
CA VAL A 22 -7.81 9.91 -9.16
C VAL A 22 -9.29 10.18 -9.32
N GLU A 23 -9.78 10.55 -10.52
CA GLU A 23 -11.20 10.76 -10.79
C GLU A 23 -12.07 9.55 -10.45
N ARG A 24 -11.55 8.34 -10.72
CA ARG A 24 -12.27 7.09 -10.43
C ARG A 24 -12.28 6.71 -8.97
N PHE A 25 -11.20 6.95 -8.26
CA PHE A 25 -10.99 6.41 -6.91
C PHE A 25 -11.08 7.45 -5.80
N GLU A 26 -11.10 8.75 -6.10
CA GLU A 26 -11.17 9.82 -5.09
C GLU A 26 -12.39 9.73 -4.17
N HIS A 27 -13.46 9.05 -4.64
CA HIS A 27 -14.66 8.85 -3.87
C HIS A 27 -14.67 7.54 -3.04
N CYS A 28 -13.66 6.70 -3.19
CA CYS A 28 -13.50 5.46 -2.44
C CYS A 28 -12.90 5.72 -1.04
N HIS A 29 -13.42 6.72 -0.33
CA HIS A 29 -13.02 7.01 1.04
C HIS A 29 -13.66 6.00 2.00
N ASP A 30 -13.13 5.87 3.19
CA ASP A 30 -13.76 5.19 4.34
C ASP A 30 -13.95 3.68 4.30
N GLY A 31 -13.28 2.96 3.43
CA GLY A 31 -13.21 1.53 3.57
C GLY A 31 -14.23 0.73 2.80
N ALA A 32 -13.70 -0.24 2.15
CA ALA A 32 -14.45 -1.18 1.35
C ALA A 32 -14.75 -2.45 2.16
N TYR A 33 -15.69 -2.38 3.07
CA TYR A 33 -16.36 -3.60 3.54
C TYR A 33 -17.42 -4.00 2.52
N PRO A 34 -17.43 -5.23 2.02
CA PRO A 34 -18.36 -5.67 0.97
C PRO A 34 -19.85 -5.50 1.28
N ASN A 35 -20.21 -5.16 2.51
CA ASN A 35 -21.59 -5.07 2.99
C ASN A 35 -21.96 -3.69 3.55
N GLN A 36 -21.18 -2.64 3.31
CA GLN A 36 -21.56 -1.29 3.74
C GLN A 36 -22.34 -0.58 2.65
N GLU A 37 -23.59 -0.22 2.94
CA GLU A 37 -24.55 0.34 1.97
C GLU A 37 -24.32 1.83 1.63
N GLU A 38 -23.36 2.52 2.27
CA GLU A 38 -23.30 3.99 2.20
C GLU A 38 -22.13 4.57 1.42
N ASN A 39 -21.13 3.77 1.01
CA ASN A 39 -19.96 4.25 0.28
C ASN A 39 -19.71 3.47 -1.00
N PRO A 40 -19.33 4.16 -2.09
CA PRO A 40 -18.80 3.49 -3.26
C PRO A 40 -17.54 2.74 -2.86
N HIS A 41 -17.56 1.45 -3.12
CA HIS A 41 -16.52 0.54 -2.64
C HIS A 41 -15.45 0.33 -3.70
N ILE A 42 -14.23 0.09 -3.26
CA ILE A 42 -13.18 -0.48 -4.12
C ILE A 42 -13.70 -1.72 -4.86
N ALA A 43 -14.53 -2.54 -4.20
CA ALA A 43 -15.18 -3.69 -4.82
C ALA A 43 -15.99 -3.33 -6.08
N ASP A 44 -16.70 -2.21 -6.09
CA ASP A 44 -17.48 -1.77 -7.27
C ASP A 44 -16.55 -1.37 -8.42
N GLU A 45 -15.46 -0.68 -8.12
CA GLU A 45 -14.46 -0.28 -9.12
C GLU A 45 -13.71 -1.47 -9.73
N PHE A 46 -13.49 -2.53 -8.97
CA PHE A 46 -12.88 -3.76 -9.47
C PHE A 46 -13.90 -4.81 -9.92
N GLY A 47 -15.21 -4.51 -9.89
CA GLY A 47 -16.27 -5.44 -10.27
C GLY A 47 -16.34 -6.67 -9.36
N ALA A 48 -15.93 -6.53 -8.10
CA ALA A 48 -15.98 -7.59 -7.12
C ALA A 48 -17.25 -7.50 -6.29
N ASP A 49 -17.92 -8.63 -6.07
CA ASP A 49 -18.97 -8.74 -5.06
C ASP A 49 -18.41 -9.21 -3.72
N ALA A 50 -19.27 -9.28 -2.70
CA ALA A 50 -18.85 -9.66 -1.35
C ALA A 50 -18.19 -11.04 -1.26
N GLU A 51 -18.56 -11.97 -2.13
CA GLU A 51 -18.01 -13.34 -2.15
C GLU A 51 -16.64 -13.36 -2.83
N LEU A 52 -16.45 -12.50 -3.84
CA LEU A 52 -15.22 -12.43 -4.63
C LEU A 52 -14.22 -11.37 -4.13
N PHE A 53 -14.56 -10.64 -3.06
CA PHE A 53 -13.75 -9.52 -2.59
C PHE A 53 -12.30 -9.93 -2.30
N ILE A 54 -12.09 -11.03 -1.57
CA ILE A 54 -10.74 -11.51 -1.26
C ILE A 54 -9.99 -11.89 -2.54
N ASP A 55 -10.66 -12.58 -3.47
CA ASP A 55 -10.06 -13.05 -4.71
C ASP A 55 -9.73 -11.91 -5.70
N LYS A 56 -10.42 -10.77 -5.56
CA LYS A 56 -10.23 -9.61 -6.46
C LYS A 56 -9.35 -8.52 -5.87
N VAL A 57 -9.28 -8.44 -4.57
CA VAL A 57 -8.60 -7.37 -3.84
C VAL A 57 -7.36 -7.89 -3.09
N GLY A 58 -7.37 -9.18 -2.72
CA GLY A 58 -6.27 -9.80 -1.97
C GLY A 58 -6.33 -9.54 -0.48
N SER A 59 -7.42 -8.96 0.03
CA SER A 59 -7.61 -8.69 1.45
C SER A 59 -9.05 -8.88 1.87
N LYS A 60 -9.27 -9.22 3.15
CA LYS A 60 -10.61 -9.37 3.74
C LYS A 60 -11.34 -8.05 3.87
N TRP A 61 -10.62 -6.97 4.05
CA TRP A 61 -11.15 -5.61 4.14
C TRP A 61 -10.04 -4.62 3.74
N ILE A 62 -10.46 -3.45 3.25
CA ILE A 62 -9.60 -2.32 2.94
C ILE A 62 -10.25 -1.09 3.53
N GLN A 63 -9.46 -0.21 4.11
CA GLN A 63 -9.85 1.12 4.53
C GLN A 63 -8.88 2.13 3.93
N ILE A 64 -9.37 2.96 3.02
CA ILE A 64 -8.63 4.11 2.51
C ILE A 64 -8.77 5.23 3.54
N TRP A 65 -7.66 5.87 3.88
CA TRP A 65 -7.67 6.98 4.82
C TRP A 65 -8.38 8.19 4.26
N ASP A 66 -8.94 9.04 5.13
CA ASP A 66 -9.45 10.35 4.74
C ASP A 66 -8.35 11.11 3.99
N GLU A 67 -8.70 11.62 2.78
CA GLU A 67 -7.72 12.21 1.87
C GLU A 67 -6.58 11.26 1.47
N GLY A 68 -6.78 9.95 1.62
CA GLY A 68 -5.77 8.92 1.35
C GLY A 68 -5.50 8.67 -0.13
N ILE A 69 -6.24 9.32 -1.06
CA ILE A 69 -5.95 9.31 -2.50
C ILE A 69 -5.81 10.75 -2.95
N TYR A 70 -4.62 11.12 -3.43
CA TYR A 70 -4.36 12.48 -3.85
C TYR A 70 -3.26 12.59 -4.91
N HIS A 71 -3.32 13.67 -5.66
CA HIS A 71 -2.23 14.07 -6.54
C HIS A 71 -1.05 14.59 -5.72
N SER A 72 0.10 13.92 -5.77
CA SER A 72 1.36 14.48 -5.28
C SER A 72 2.04 15.38 -6.32
N SER A 73 1.72 15.17 -7.61
CA SER A 73 2.09 16.06 -8.72
C SER A 73 1.25 15.73 -9.97
N ASP A 74 1.43 16.46 -11.08
CA ASP A 74 0.72 16.22 -12.35
C ASP A 74 0.89 14.78 -12.90
N ASN A 75 1.97 14.11 -12.51
CA ASN A 75 2.32 12.78 -13.01
C ASN A 75 2.48 11.74 -11.89
N LYS A 76 1.99 12.04 -10.68
CA LYS A 76 2.06 11.15 -9.53
C LYS A 76 0.82 11.26 -8.67
N CYS A 77 0.34 10.11 -8.21
CA CYS A 77 -0.62 10.05 -7.10
C CYS A 77 -0.18 9.03 -6.05
N GLU A 78 -0.74 9.16 -4.88
CA GLU A 78 -0.44 8.35 -3.72
C GLU A 78 -1.73 7.85 -3.09
N ILE A 79 -1.71 6.63 -2.57
CA ILE A 79 -2.81 6.00 -1.87
C ILE A 79 -2.32 5.55 -0.50
N TYR A 80 -3.05 5.93 0.54
CA TYR A 80 -2.82 5.47 1.91
C TYR A 80 -3.98 4.63 2.36
N LEU A 81 -3.72 3.41 2.77
CA LEU A 81 -4.77 2.48 3.17
C LEU A 81 -4.31 1.49 4.25
N ASP A 82 -5.29 0.98 4.98
CA ASP A 82 -5.14 -0.13 5.89
C ASP A 82 -5.85 -1.37 5.32
N THR A 83 -5.27 -2.55 5.57
CA THR A 83 -5.80 -3.84 5.13
C THR A 83 -5.69 -4.91 6.20
N ALA A 84 -6.31 -6.07 5.98
CA ALA A 84 -6.17 -7.22 6.85
C ALA A 84 -4.87 -7.97 6.58
N SER A 85 -3.93 -7.88 7.49
CA SER A 85 -2.70 -8.69 7.59
C SER A 85 -1.61 -8.45 6.54
N TYR A 86 -1.96 -8.22 5.27
CA TYR A 86 -1.00 -8.06 4.15
C TYR A 86 -1.46 -6.98 3.18
N PRO A 87 -0.55 -6.42 2.37
CA PRO A 87 -0.92 -5.52 1.28
C PRO A 87 -1.96 -6.13 0.35
N PRO A 88 -2.84 -5.34 -0.27
CA PRO A 88 -3.87 -5.83 -1.18
C PRO A 88 -3.27 -6.13 -2.57
N SER A 89 -2.50 -7.21 -2.69
CA SER A 89 -1.69 -7.55 -3.86
C SER A 89 -2.50 -7.62 -5.15
N ASP A 90 -3.67 -8.23 -5.13
CA ASP A 90 -4.52 -8.36 -6.32
C ASP A 90 -5.07 -6.99 -6.77
N MET A 91 -5.41 -6.11 -5.81
CA MET A 91 -5.80 -4.73 -6.11
C MET A 91 -4.63 -3.95 -6.73
N ILE A 92 -3.42 -4.08 -6.19
CA ILE A 92 -2.22 -3.42 -6.70
C ILE A 92 -1.96 -3.85 -8.15
N LEU A 93 -2.03 -5.15 -8.44
CA LEU A 93 -1.86 -5.68 -9.78
C LEU A 93 -2.97 -5.23 -10.75
N GLU A 94 -4.21 -5.14 -10.28
CA GLU A 94 -5.32 -4.67 -11.09
C GLU A 94 -5.21 -3.16 -11.38
N ILE A 95 -4.77 -2.35 -10.41
CA ILE A 95 -4.43 -0.94 -10.64
C ILE A 95 -3.39 -0.85 -11.76
N TYR A 96 -2.28 -1.57 -11.65
CA TYR A 96 -1.24 -1.59 -12.67
C TYR A 96 -1.79 -1.99 -14.04
N ARG A 97 -2.59 -3.07 -14.11
CA ARG A 97 -3.19 -3.55 -15.36
C ARG A 97 -4.06 -2.49 -16.03
N GLN A 98 -4.95 -1.86 -15.28
CA GLN A 98 -5.86 -0.85 -15.81
C GLN A 98 -5.11 0.42 -16.25
N MET A 99 -4.13 0.84 -15.47
CA MET A 99 -3.36 2.04 -15.78
C MET A 99 -2.41 1.81 -16.95
N SER A 100 -1.88 0.60 -17.13
CA SER A 100 -1.02 0.25 -18.28
C SER A 100 -1.76 0.23 -19.62
N GLU A 101 -3.10 0.18 -19.62
CA GLU A 101 -3.91 0.34 -20.82
C GLU A 101 -3.95 1.82 -21.31
N ILE A 102 -3.65 2.77 -20.41
CA ILE A 102 -3.63 4.21 -20.70
C ILE A 102 -2.20 4.69 -20.93
N ASP A 103 -1.28 4.15 -20.15
CA ASP A 103 0.14 4.53 -20.18
C ASP A 103 1.02 3.28 -19.97
N ASP A 104 1.75 2.88 -21.00
CA ASP A 104 2.61 1.70 -20.99
C ASP A 104 3.91 1.90 -20.18
N GLU A 105 4.22 3.14 -19.79
CA GLU A 105 5.33 3.49 -18.91
C GLU A 105 4.91 3.64 -17.44
N ILE A 106 3.65 3.30 -17.10
CA ILE A 106 3.13 3.42 -15.72
C ILE A 106 4.00 2.63 -14.73
N LYS A 107 4.28 3.24 -13.60
CA LYS A 107 4.96 2.59 -12.48
C LYS A 107 4.04 2.54 -11.28
N VAL A 108 3.98 1.40 -10.63
CA VAL A 108 3.28 1.20 -9.36
C VAL A 108 4.28 0.59 -8.39
N SER A 109 4.49 1.28 -7.28
CA SER A 109 5.39 0.86 -6.22
C SER A 109 4.80 1.20 -4.87
N GLY A 110 5.43 0.77 -3.80
CA GLY A 110 4.96 1.15 -2.47
C GLY A 110 5.76 0.55 -1.34
N LYS A 111 5.26 0.82 -0.16
CA LYS A 111 5.77 0.26 1.09
C LYS A 111 4.61 -0.15 1.99
N TYR A 112 4.89 -1.07 2.90
CA TYR A 112 3.90 -1.55 3.85
C TYR A 112 4.54 -2.01 5.16
N TRP A 113 3.73 -2.04 6.20
CA TRP A 113 4.09 -2.56 7.51
C TRP A 113 2.84 -2.97 8.28
N ASP A 114 2.95 -3.98 9.11
CA ASP A 114 1.87 -4.32 10.01
C ASP A 114 1.93 -3.46 11.30
N GLU A 115 0.90 -3.53 12.13
CA GLU A 115 0.84 -2.77 13.38
C GLU A 115 1.95 -3.11 14.38
N ALA A 116 2.64 -4.23 14.18
CA ALA A 116 3.79 -4.67 14.95
C ALA A 116 5.12 -4.41 14.22
N TYR A 117 5.10 -3.74 13.06
CA TYR A 117 6.26 -3.54 12.18
C TYR A 117 6.94 -4.84 11.71
N ASN A 118 6.17 -5.93 11.66
CA ASN A 118 6.68 -7.25 11.30
C ASN A 118 5.64 -8.05 10.50
N PRO A 119 5.69 -8.02 9.16
CA PRO A 119 6.80 -7.51 8.34
C PRO A 119 6.78 -6.00 8.07
N ILE A 120 7.95 -5.49 7.66
CA ILE A 120 8.12 -4.24 6.94
C ILE A 120 8.56 -4.59 5.52
N GLY A 121 7.93 -4.01 4.50
CA GLY A 121 8.25 -4.34 3.12
C GLY A 121 8.16 -3.17 2.15
N VAL A 122 8.84 -3.34 1.02
CA VAL A 122 8.74 -2.46 -0.16
C VAL A 122 8.46 -3.30 -1.38
N PHE A 123 7.75 -2.76 -2.36
CA PHE A 123 7.41 -3.45 -3.60
C PHE A 123 7.44 -2.53 -4.82
N GLU A 124 7.61 -3.15 -5.98
CA GLU A 124 7.41 -2.53 -7.29
C GLU A 124 6.71 -3.54 -8.21
N VAL A 125 5.79 -3.05 -9.04
CA VAL A 125 5.14 -3.90 -10.06
C VAL A 125 5.95 -3.86 -11.33
N TYR A 126 6.41 -5.01 -11.78
CA TYR A 126 7.19 -5.17 -12.99
C TYR A 126 6.57 -6.22 -13.91
N TYR A 127 6.17 -5.82 -15.11
CA TYR A 127 5.46 -6.68 -16.08
C TYR A 127 4.28 -7.46 -15.48
N GLY A 128 3.49 -6.82 -14.62
CA GLY A 128 2.31 -7.43 -14.00
C GLY A 128 2.63 -8.44 -12.90
N GLN A 129 3.82 -8.37 -12.31
CA GLN A 129 4.22 -9.13 -11.14
C GLN A 129 4.71 -8.20 -10.04
N ILE A 130 4.37 -8.49 -8.80
CA ILE A 130 4.91 -7.77 -7.66
C ILE A 130 6.29 -8.35 -7.36
N ILE A 131 7.30 -7.49 -7.37
CA ILE A 131 8.64 -7.77 -6.88
C ILE A 131 8.76 -7.07 -5.54
N GLU A 132 9.11 -7.80 -4.49
CA GLU A 132 9.13 -7.27 -3.13
C GLU A 132 10.38 -7.66 -2.36
N GLU A 133 10.77 -6.83 -1.41
CA GLU A 133 11.76 -7.10 -0.40
C GLU A 133 11.14 -6.85 0.97
N GLU A 134 11.29 -7.79 1.87
CA GLU A 134 10.71 -7.76 3.21
C GLU A 134 11.77 -7.89 4.29
N HIS A 135 11.48 -7.31 5.45
CA HIS A 135 12.22 -7.49 6.69
C HIS A 135 11.28 -8.07 7.76
N TYR A 136 11.70 -9.16 8.33
CA TYR A 136 11.10 -9.80 9.49
C TYR A 136 12.09 -9.72 10.65
N ASP A 137 11.60 -9.79 11.88
CA ASP A 137 12.42 -9.79 13.08
C ASP A 137 13.02 -8.41 13.45
N LEU A 138 12.15 -7.45 13.74
CA LEU A 138 12.53 -6.42 14.70
C LEU A 138 12.92 -7.13 16.00
N ASP A 139 14.08 -6.79 16.54
CA ASP A 139 14.57 -7.40 17.77
C ASP A 139 13.52 -7.25 18.88
N GLU A 140 13.31 -8.33 19.65
CA GLU A 140 12.32 -8.35 20.74
C GLU A 140 12.66 -7.30 21.83
N GLU A 141 13.93 -6.88 21.94
CA GLU A 141 14.36 -5.78 22.80
C GLU A 141 13.93 -4.42 22.23
N GLU A 142 14.05 -4.18 20.92
CA GLU A 142 13.60 -2.97 20.25
C GLU A 142 12.07 -2.85 20.30
N TRP A 143 11.35 -3.97 20.18
CA TRP A 143 9.91 -4.02 20.36
C TRP A 143 9.47 -3.71 21.80
N GLN A 144 10.17 -4.26 22.80
CA GLN A 144 9.85 -4.03 24.20
C GLN A 144 10.11 -2.60 24.64
N GLU A 145 11.12 -1.96 24.11
CA GLU A 145 11.38 -0.54 24.34
C GLU A 145 10.26 0.34 23.75
N MET A 146 9.63 -0.08 22.65
CA MET A 146 8.47 0.60 22.07
C MET A 146 7.22 0.56 22.94
N VAL A 147 6.97 -0.54 23.58
CA VAL A 147 5.75 -0.78 24.35
C VAL A 147 5.79 -0.13 25.73
N ASP A 148 7.00 0.29 26.20
CA ASP A 148 7.21 0.87 27.53
C ASP A 148 6.94 2.39 27.62
N GLU A 149 6.17 2.96 26.75
CA GLU A 149 5.33 3.69 26.85
C GLU A 149 4.75 4.88 27.24
N GLU A 150 5.01 5.79 27.73
CA GLU A 150 4.40 7.11 28.07
C GLU A 150 5.08 8.29 27.35
N ASN A 151 5.87 8.05 26.32
CA ASN A 151 6.67 9.10 25.68
C ASN A 151 6.23 9.34 24.23
N GLU A 152 5.44 10.39 23.98
CA GLU A 152 5.05 10.81 22.61
C GLU A 152 6.25 11.06 21.68
N ASP A 153 7.43 11.39 22.23
CA ASP A 153 8.66 11.54 21.45
C ASP A 153 9.28 10.18 21.05
N TYR A 154 8.91 9.09 21.71
CA TYR A 154 9.45 7.77 21.46
C TYR A 154 9.00 7.21 20.11
N ASP A 155 7.70 7.25 19.81
CA ASP A 155 7.15 6.78 18.53
C ASP A 155 7.82 7.47 17.35
N ARG A 156 8.10 8.76 17.48
CA ARG A 156 8.76 9.55 16.45
C ARG A 156 10.23 9.14 16.29
N ASN A 157 10.96 8.99 17.38
CA ASN A 157 12.36 8.59 17.35
C ASN A 157 12.52 7.16 16.81
N PHE A 158 11.64 6.25 17.21
CA PHE A 158 11.64 4.88 16.70
C PHE A 158 11.41 4.83 15.19
N TRP A 159 10.44 5.60 14.68
CA TRP A 159 10.22 5.68 13.26
C TRP A 159 11.46 6.17 12.52
N GLU A 160 12.02 7.30 12.94
CA GLU A 160 13.17 7.92 12.29
C GLU A 160 14.48 7.11 12.43
N GLU A 161 14.69 6.45 13.56
CA GLU A 161 15.93 5.75 13.88
C GLU A 161 15.93 4.27 13.47
N VAL A 162 14.77 3.63 13.43
CA VAL A 162 14.66 2.19 13.14
C VAL A 162 13.90 1.92 11.86
N VAL A 163 12.67 2.39 11.73
CA VAL A 163 11.77 2.02 10.63
C VAL A 163 12.21 2.62 9.30
N ASP A 164 12.49 3.91 9.25
CA ASP A 164 12.96 4.58 8.02
C ASP A 164 14.27 4.00 7.47
N PRO A 165 15.31 3.72 8.28
CA PRO A 165 16.50 3.03 7.82
C PRO A 165 16.25 1.65 7.22
N ILE A 166 15.27 0.89 7.75
CA ILE A 166 14.87 -0.40 7.17
C ILE A 166 14.28 -0.20 5.79
N PHE A 167 13.32 0.72 5.61
CA PHE A 167 12.77 1.02 4.30
C PHE A 167 13.84 1.44 3.29
N VAL A 168 14.77 2.31 3.68
CA VAL A 168 15.90 2.73 2.84
C VAL A 168 16.78 1.53 2.44
N HIS A 169 17.01 0.60 3.35
CA HIS A 169 17.77 -0.61 3.08
C HIS A 169 17.05 -1.54 2.10
N LEU A 170 15.75 -1.79 2.33
CA LEU A 170 14.93 -2.63 1.47
C LEU A 170 14.81 -2.04 0.07
N GLN A 171 14.59 -0.72 -0.05
CA GLN A 171 14.52 -0.06 -1.35
C GLN A 171 15.82 -0.24 -2.15
N LYS A 172 16.98 -0.12 -1.50
CA LYS A 172 18.27 -0.37 -2.18
C LYS A 172 18.44 -1.81 -2.66
N LYS A 173 17.88 -2.78 -1.92
CA LYS A 173 17.87 -4.17 -2.37
C LYS A 173 16.94 -4.35 -3.56
N LEU A 174 15.72 -3.83 -3.48
CA LEU A 174 14.75 -3.88 -4.56
C LEU A 174 15.30 -3.23 -5.83
N ASP A 175 15.87 -2.03 -5.74
CA ASP A 175 16.51 -1.32 -6.86
C ASP A 175 17.63 -2.14 -7.53
N LYS A 176 18.31 -2.99 -6.75
CA LYS A 176 19.34 -3.88 -7.30
C LYS A 176 18.72 -5.04 -8.07
N VAL A 177 17.69 -5.67 -7.51
CA VAL A 177 16.93 -6.75 -8.18
C VAL A 177 16.33 -6.22 -9.48
N MET A 178 15.70 -5.04 -9.45
CA MET A 178 15.08 -4.40 -10.62
C MET A 178 16.07 -4.08 -11.75
N LYS A 179 17.35 -3.91 -11.45
CA LYS A 179 18.41 -3.70 -12.47
C LYS A 179 18.92 -5.00 -13.08
N GLU A 180 18.68 -6.13 -12.45
CA GLU A 180 19.16 -7.44 -12.86
C GLU A 180 18.13 -8.22 -13.72
N ILE A 181 16.87 -7.75 -13.72
CA ILE A 181 15.76 -8.30 -14.53
C ILE A 181 15.41 -7.39 -15.70
#